data_83be36f21af5920840f8dea83db5f039
#
_entry.id   83be36f21af5920840f8dea83db5f039
#
_cell.length_a   1.000
_cell.length_b   1.000
_cell.length_c   1.000
_cell.angle_alpha   90.00
_cell.angle_beta   90.00
_cell.angle_gamma   90.00
#
_symmetry.space_group_name_H-M   'P 1'
#
loop_
_entity.id
_entity.type
_entity.pdbx_description
1 polymer ?
#
loop_
_entity_poly.entity_id
_entity_poly.type
_entity_poly.pdbx_seq_one_letter_code
_entity_poly.pdbx_strand_id
1 'polypeptide(L)'
;MKKSILLLALFSICINVFATETKLMVRAKAKDAKFVGSSIGGAYVIIRNSLNGQILAEGKTAGSTGNTGLIMKSAHERYTQLADDKTAGFLAVIDIDEPTFVSVEVFSPINKKNAQIQASTQLWLIPGKDILGDGVVVEIPGFVVEVLTPNTHQYIALESIIKTGVKIEANIVMMCGCPIEKEGVWDSNQMEVKALVEKDGKNFTEITLTNPKQNTFDGQLEIKETGYYQITVYAYNATTGNTGVDKINFVVRD
;
A
#
# COMPACT_ATOMS: atom_id res chain seq x y z
N MET A 1 -80.22 22.48 -16.30
CA MET A 1 -78.99 21.82 -16.78
C MET A 1 -77.91 22.01 -15.72
N LYS A 2 -77.69 21.00 -14.89
CA LYS A 2 -76.66 21.05 -13.82
C LYS A 2 -75.38 20.38 -14.36
N LYS A 3 -74.31 21.15 -14.52
CA LYS A 3 -72.98 20.62 -14.88
C LYS A 3 -72.32 20.08 -13.63
N SER A 4 -72.22 18.76 -13.51
CA SER A 4 -71.39 18.11 -12.48
C SER A 4 -69.93 18.15 -12.91
N ILE A 5 -69.12 18.91 -12.17
CA ILE A 5 -67.67 18.93 -12.29
C ILE A 5 -67.13 17.77 -11.47
N LEU A 6 -66.67 16.71 -12.13
CA LEU A 6 -65.96 15.58 -11.53
C LEU A 6 -64.53 16.00 -11.25
N LEU A 7 -64.19 16.33 -10.00
CA LEU A 7 -62.83 16.66 -9.57
C LEU A 7 -62.07 15.34 -9.35
N LEU A 8 -61.25 14.98 -10.33
CA LEU A 8 -60.32 13.82 -10.23
C LEU A 8 -59.16 14.22 -9.34
N ALA A 9 -59.20 13.88 -8.07
CA ALA A 9 -58.08 14.03 -7.15
C ALA A 9 -57.00 12.99 -7.52
N LEU A 10 -55.97 13.42 -8.24
CA LEU A 10 -54.75 12.63 -8.50
C LEU A 10 -53.98 12.53 -7.18
N PHE A 11 -54.18 11.44 -6.43
CA PHE A 11 -53.41 11.14 -5.23
C PHE A 11 -52.02 10.71 -5.67
N SER A 12 -51.09 11.68 -5.75
CA SER A 12 -49.68 11.40 -6.02
C SER A 12 -49.10 10.70 -4.79
N ILE A 13 -49.04 9.37 -4.86
CA ILE A 13 -48.31 8.57 -3.88
C ILE A 13 -46.81 8.86 -4.09
N CYS A 14 -46.26 9.83 -3.35
CA CYS A 14 -44.82 9.98 -3.21
C CYS A 14 -44.29 8.74 -2.48
N ILE A 15 -43.82 7.76 -3.20
CA ILE A 15 -43.02 6.68 -2.63
C ILE A 15 -41.73 7.35 -2.16
N ASN A 16 -41.65 7.64 -0.86
CA ASN A 16 -40.39 8.05 -0.25
C ASN A 16 -39.48 6.81 -0.28
N VAL A 17 -38.60 6.73 -1.25
CA VAL A 17 -37.49 5.79 -1.24
C VAL A 17 -36.51 6.34 -0.21
N PHE A 18 -36.51 5.76 0.99
CA PHE A 18 -35.53 6.11 2.02
C PHE A 18 -34.24 5.37 1.69
N ALA A 19 -33.16 6.12 1.53
CA ALA A 19 -31.83 5.55 1.50
C ALA A 19 -31.61 4.73 2.79
N THR A 20 -31.03 3.56 2.64
CA THR A 20 -30.80 2.64 3.75
C THR A 20 -29.32 2.60 4.06
N GLU A 21 -28.99 2.89 5.33
CA GLU A 21 -27.64 2.77 5.84
C GLU A 21 -27.11 1.36 5.59
N THR A 22 -25.93 1.29 4.96
CA THR A 22 -25.24 0.05 4.62
C THR A 22 -23.78 0.17 5.04
N LYS A 23 -23.31 -0.74 5.88
CA LYS A 23 -21.95 -0.72 6.42
C LYS A 23 -21.02 -1.61 5.62
N LEU A 24 -19.88 -1.04 5.25
CA LEU A 24 -18.81 -1.75 4.56
C LEU A 24 -17.50 -1.60 5.33
N MET A 25 -17.01 -2.70 5.88
CA MET A 25 -15.65 -2.76 6.42
C MET A 25 -14.66 -2.97 5.26
N VAL A 26 -13.67 -2.10 5.14
CA VAL A 26 -12.57 -2.22 4.16
C VAL A 26 -11.26 -2.36 4.90
N ARG A 27 -10.45 -3.35 4.50
CA ARG A 27 -9.12 -3.58 5.03
C ARG A 27 -8.09 -3.67 3.90
N ALA A 28 -6.91 -3.09 4.11
CA ALA A 28 -5.75 -3.27 3.25
C ALA A 28 -4.86 -4.35 3.85
N LYS A 29 -4.47 -5.36 3.08
CA LYS A 29 -3.56 -6.43 3.51
C LYS A 29 -2.37 -6.48 2.57
N ALA A 30 -1.16 -6.40 3.12
CA ALA A 30 0.04 -6.57 2.31
C ALA A 30 0.12 -8.00 1.76
N LYS A 31 0.51 -8.15 0.49
CA LYS A 31 0.70 -9.45 -0.15
C LYS A 31 1.80 -10.23 0.59
N ASP A 32 1.50 -11.47 0.93
CA ASP A 32 2.36 -12.33 1.76
C ASP A 32 2.74 -11.70 3.11
N ALA A 33 1.85 -10.86 3.66
CA ALA A 33 2.10 -10.20 4.94
C ALA A 33 0.78 -9.88 5.66
N LYS A 34 0.85 -8.99 6.64
CA LYS A 34 -0.27 -8.66 7.52
C LYS A 34 -1.07 -7.46 7.00
N PHE A 35 -2.08 -7.04 7.77
CA PHE A 35 -2.85 -5.85 7.45
C PHE A 35 -2.00 -4.57 7.55
N VAL A 36 -2.33 -3.57 6.75
CA VAL A 36 -1.64 -2.28 6.75
C VAL A 36 -2.19 -1.43 7.90
N GLY A 37 -1.42 -1.38 8.98
CA GLY A 37 -1.82 -0.73 10.23
C GLY A 37 -1.36 0.71 10.36
N SER A 38 -1.75 1.34 11.48
CA SER A 38 -1.42 2.73 11.79
C SER A 38 0.09 2.98 11.92
N SER A 39 0.90 1.95 12.23
CA SER A 39 2.35 2.08 12.40
C SER A 39 3.08 2.51 11.13
N ILE A 40 2.54 2.19 9.96
CA ILE A 40 3.06 2.65 8.65
C ILE A 40 2.21 3.78 8.05
N GLY A 41 1.30 4.36 8.84
CA GLY A 41 0.41 5.44 8.43
C GLY A 41 -0.96 4.98 7.94
N GLY A 42 -1.20 3.67 7.85
CA GLY A 42 -2.44 3.11 7.31
C GLY A 42 -2.53 3.19 5.80
N ALA A 43 -3.71 2.87 5.28
CA ALA A 43 -4.07 3.00 3.88
C ALA A 43 -5.22 4.01 3.72
N TYR A 44 -5.22 4.76 2.63
CA TYR A 44 -6.34 5.62 2.26
C TYR A 44 -7.31 4.85 1.37
N VAL A 45 -8.58 4.90 1.73
CA VAL A 45 -9.66 4.17 1.07
C VAL A 45 -10.62 5.16 0.43
N ILE A 46 -11.01 4.91 -0.82
CA ILE A 46 -12.09 5.63 -1.51
C ILE A 46 -13.07 4.59 -2.04
N ILE A 47 -14.35 4.79 -1.75
CA ILE A 47 -15.45 3.98 -2.28
C ILE A 47 -16.25 4.84 -3.23
N ARG A 48 -16.33 4.41 -4.50
CA ARG A 48 -17.04 5.14 -5.56
C ARG A 48 -18.17 4.29 -6.14
N ASN A 49 -19.25 4.96 -6.51
CA ASN A 49 -20.21 4.38 -7.44
C ASN A 49 -19.51 4.21 -8.79
N SER A 50 -19.40 2.97 -9.27
CA SER A 50 -18.68 2.64 -10.51
C SER A 50 -19.37 3.13 -11.78
N LEU A 51 -20.66 3.47 -11.72
CA LEU A 51 -21.42 3.91 -12.88
C LEU A 51 -21.29 5.42 -13.14
N ASN A 52 -21.23 6.23 -12.08
CA ASN A 52 -21.20 7.69 -12.19
C ASN A 52 -19.97 8.36 -11.58
N GLY A 53 -19.07 7.59 -10.92
CA GLY A 53 -17.84 8.08 -10.32
C GLY A 53 -18.01 8.84 -8.98
N GLN A 54 -19.24 8.95 -8.48
CA GLN A 54 -19.51 9.63 -7.20
C GLN A 54 -18.79 8.93 -6.05
N ILE A 55 -18.09 9.71 -5.20
CA ILE A 55 -17.51 9.21 -3.95
C ILE A 55 -18.66 9.00 -2.96
N LEU A 56 -18.82 7.77 -2.49
CA LEU A 56 -19.82 7.38 -1.50
C LEU A 56 -19.26 7.44 -0.09
N ALA A 57 -17.99 7.09 0.10
CA ALA A 57 -17.26 7.22 1.35
C ALA A 57 -15.75 7.27 1.10
N GLU A 58 -15.02 7.90 2.00
CA GLU A 58 -13.55 7.90 1.98
C GLU A 58 -12.99 8.04 3.39
N GLY A 59 -11.80 7.51 3.62
CA GLY A 59 -11.14 7.60 4.92
C GLY A 59 -9.85 6.80 4.99
N LYS A 60 -9.31 6.68 6.21
CA LYS A 60 -8.06 5.96 6.46
C LYS A 60 -8.32 4.71 7.28
N THR A 61 -7.60 3.62 6.95
CA THR A 61 -7.57 2.47 7.84
C THR A 61 -6.83 2.82 9.13
N ALA A 62 -7.35 2.39 10.27
CA ALA A 62 -6.74 2.58 11.58
C ALA A 62 -6.77 1.27 12.36
N GLY A 63 -5.72 0.99 13.13
CA GLY A 63 -5.60 -0.19 13.97
C GLY A 63 -4.24 -0.88 13.85
N SER A 64 -4.16 -2.09 14.40
CA SER A 64 -2.96 -2.93 14.40
C SER A 64 -2.79 -3.68 13.06
N THR A 65 -1.61 -4.29 12.88
CA THR A 65 -1.37 -5.16 11.72
C THR A 65 -2.00 -6.55 11.86
N GLY A 66 -2.64 -6.86 12.98
CA GLY A 66 -3.22 -8.16 13.29
C GLY A 66 -2.24 -9.19 13.86
N ASN A 67 -2.74 -10.37 14.14
CA ASN A 67 -1.98 -11.46 14.80
C ASN A 67 -1.08 -12.19 13.81
N THR A 68 0.25 -12.13 14.01
CA THR A 68 1.23 -12.79 13.14
C THR A 68 1.09 -14.32 13.15
N GLY A 69 0.81 -14.91 14.31
CA GLY A 69 0.64 -16.37 14.43
C GLY A 69 -0.53 -16.84 13.57
N LEU A 70 -1.68 -16.19 13.72
CA LEU A 70 -2.88 -16.48 12.95
C LEU A 70 -2.69 -16.22 11.45
N ILE A 71 -2.21 -15.05 11.06
CA ILE A 71 -2.19 -14.63 9.65
C ILE A 71 -1.09 -15.34 8.85
N MET A 72 0.11 -15.57 9.46
CA MET A 72 1.30 -16.01 8.72
C MET A 72 1.76 -17.42 9.03
N LYS A 73 1.40 -18.00 10.20
CA LYS A 73 1.99 -19.27 10.64
C LYS A 73 1.00 -20.41 10.75
N SER A 74 -0.31 -20.14 10.78
CA SER A 74 -1.36 -21.14 10.91
C SER A 74 -2.02 -21.43 9.58
N ALA A 75 -2.33 -22.69 9.29
CA ALA A 75 -3.27 -23.03 8.24
C ALA A 75 -4.68 -22.54 8.64
N HIS A 76 -5.42 -22.04 7.66
CA HIS A 76 -6.77 -21.51 7.90
C HIS A 76 -7.83 -22.43 7.32
N GLU A 77 -8.82 -22.74 8.13
CA GLU A 77 -10.06 -23.30 7.62
C GLU A 77 -10.86 -22.25 6.85
N ARG A 78 -11.73 -22.71 5.96
CA ARG A 78 -12.65 -21.81 5.25
C ARG A 78 -13.50 -21.03 6.26
N TYR A 79 -13.65 -19.72 6.03
CA TYR A 79 -14.36 -18.77 6.92
C TYR A 79 -13.65 -18.40 8.23
N THR A 80 -12.41 -18.79 8.44
CA THR A 80 -11.64 -18.26 9.56
C THR A 80 -11.51 -16.74 9.42
N GLN A 81 -11.95 -16.01 10.43
CA GLN A 81 -11.77 -14.57 10.50
C GLN A 81 -10.32 -14.27 10.90
N LEU A 82 -9.60 -13.49 10.07
CA LEU A 82 -8.19 -13.14 10.28
C LEU A 82 -8.02 -11.83 11.05
N ALA A 83 -9.02 -10.96 11.01
CA ALA A 83 -9.02 -9.67 11.68
C ALA A 83 -9.86 -9.72 12.97
N ASP A 84 -9.39 -9.05 14.00
CA ASP A 84 -10.13 -8.75 15.22
C ASP A 84 -10.54 -7.26 15.25
N ASP A 85 -11.20 -6.82 16.34
CA ASP A 85 -11.65 -5.44 16.51
C ASP A 85 -10.51 -4.42 16.57
N LYS A 86 -9.27 -4.87 16.84
CA LYS A 86 -8.06 -4.03 16.90
C LYS A 86 -7.33 -3.98 15.57
N THR A 87 -7.66 -4.88 14.64
CA THR A 87 -7.00 -4.98 13.33
C THR A 87 -7.44 -3.83 12.44
N ALA A 88 -6.47 -3.21 11.78
CA ALA A 88 -6.68 -2.03 10.95
C ALA A 88 -7.78 -2.22 9.90
N GLY A 89 -8.69 -1.27 9.85
CA GLY A 89 -9.79 -1.20 8.90
C GLY A 89 -10.37 0.20 8.82
N PHE A 90 -11.18 0.43 7.79
CA PHE A 90 -12.02 1.60 7.60
C PHE A 90 -13.47 1.13 7.50
N LEU A 91 -14.30 1.52 8.44
CA LEU A 91 -15.74 1.26 8.40
C LEU A 91 -16.44 2.40 7.67
N ALA A 92 -16.86 2.15 6.44
CA ALA A 92 -17.70 3.07 5.69
C ALA A 92 -19.18 2.86 6.07
N VAL A 93 -19.91 3.97 6.21
CA VAL A 93 -21.37 3.99 6.36
C VAL A 93 -21.91 4.72 5.14
N ILE A 94 -22.70 4.03 4.33
CA ILE A 94 -23.13 4.47 3.00
C ILE A 94 -24.64 4.35 2.91
N ASP A 95 -25.30 5.45 2.53
CA ASP A 95 -26.74 5.49 2.30
C ASP A 95 -27.02 5.19 0.83
N ILE A 96 -27.67 4.06 0.56
CA ILE A 96 -28.11 3.63 -0.78
C ILE A 96 -29.56 3.17 -0.75
N ASP A 97 -30.29 3.40 -1.83
CA ASP A 97 -31.70 3.06 -1.99
C ASP A 97 -31.92 1.89 -2.96
N GLU A 98 -30.88 1.56 -3.77
CA GLU A 98 -30.89 0.43 -4.71
C GLU A 98 -29.54 -0.29 -4.68
N PRO A 99 -29.48 -1.54 -5.20
CA PRO A 99 -28.21 -2.23 -5.38
C PRO A 99 -27.22 -1.39 -6.19
N THR A 100 -26.09 -1.05 -5.58
CA THR A 100 -25.10 -0.12 -6.13
C THR A 100 -23.78 -0.83 -6.41
N PHE A 101 -23.29 -0.76 -7.66
CA PHE A 101 -22.00 -1.29 -8.05
C PHE A 101 -20.91 -0.31 -7.66
N VAL A 102 -19.99 -0.72 -6.79
CA VAL A 102 -18.94 0.15 -6.24
C VAL A 102 -17.55 -0.33 -6.60
N SER A 103 -16.63 0.64 -6.75
CA SER A 103 -15.19 0.45 -6.74
C SER A 103 -14.65 0.82 -5.37
N VAL A 104 -13.87 -0.06 -4.77
CA VAL A 104 -13.11 0.17 -3.54
C VAL A 104 -11.65 0.33 -3.92
N GLU A 105 -11.14 1.55 -3.83
CA GLU A 105 -9.77 1.92 -4.16
C GLU A 105 -8.97 2.11 -2.87
N VAL A 106 -7.77 1.55 -2.81
CA VAL A 106 -6.90 1.60 -1.63
C VAL A 106 -5.51 2.08 -2.04
N PHE A 107 -5.00 3.10 -1.36
CA PHE A 107 -3.68 3.70 -1.58
C PHE A 107 -2.81 3.46 -0.35
N SER A 108 -1.68 2.79 -0.50
CA SER A 108 -0.78 2.44 0.61
C SER A 108 0.67 2.36 0.17
N PRO A 109 1.63 2.74 1.04
CA PRO A 109 1.48 3.41 2.33
C PRO A 109 1.19 4.91 2.14
N ILE A 110 0.49 5.54 3.09
CA ILE A 110 0.17 6.98 3.00
C ILE A 110 1.42 7.84 3.23
N ASN A 111 2.28 7.43 4.15
CA ASN A 111 3.43 8.21 4.62
C ASN A 111 4.66 8.15 3.71
N LYS A 112 4.66 7.26 2.70
CA LYS A 112 5.80 7.05 1.78
C LYS A 112 5.28 7.08 0.35
N LYS A 113 5.10 8.29 -0.19
CA LYS A 113 4.51 8.50 -1.52
C LYS A 113 5.31 7.85 -2.66
N ASN A 114 6.63 7.78 -2.55
CA ASN A 114 7.51 7.12 -3.52
C ASN A 114 7.29 5.60 -3.59
N ALA A 115 6.80 4.99 -2.49
CA ALA A 115 6.46 3.57 -2.44
C ALA A 115 4.95 3.31 -2.54
N GLN A 116 4.12 4.36 -2.71
CA GLN A 116 2.67 4.23 -2.70
C GLN A 116 2.16 3.47 -3.92
N ILE A 117 1.34 2.47 -3.66
CA ILE A 117 0.65 1.66 -4.66
C ILE A 117 -0.86 1.88 -4.50
N GLN A 118 -1.57 1.87 -5.62
CA GLN A 118 -3.02 1.77 -5.68
C GLN A 118 -3.41 0.35 -6.03
N ALA A 119 -4.30 -0.23 -5.23
CA ALA A 119 -5.00 -1.47 -5.55
C ALA A 119 -6.51 -1.24 -5.45
N SER A 120 -7.31 -2.01 -6.17
CA SER A 120 -8.76 -1.86 -6.15
C SER A 120 -9.49 -3.17 -6.37
N THR A 121 -10.74 -3.20 -5.93
CA THR A 121 -11.70 -4.27 -6.23
C THR A 121 -13.08 -3.66 -6.46
N GLN A 122 -13.99 -4.43 -7.04
CA GLN A 122 -15.36 -4.00 -7.29
C GLN A 122 -16.34 -5.03 -6.72
N LEU A 123 -17.49 -4.54 -6.23
CA LEU A 123 -18.56 -5.38 -5.72
C LEU A 123 -19.91 -4.66 -5.78
N TRP A 124 -20.97 -5.42 -5.61
CA TRP A 124 -22.31 -4.87 -5.40
C TRP A 124 -22.56 -4.66 -3.91
N LEU A 125 -23.00 -3.47 -3.54
CA LEU A 125 -23.61 -3.19 -2.24
C LEU A 125 -25.13 -3.31 -2.38
N ILE A 126 -25.74 -3.98 -1.41
CA ILE A 126 -27.20 -4.16 -1.35
C ILE A 126 -27.72 -3.36 -0.15
N PRO A 127 -28.74 -2.52 -0.30
CA PRO A 127 -29.27 -1.70 0.79
C PRO A 127 -29.55 -2.50 2.07
N GLY A 128 -28.99 -2.05 3.20
CA GLY A 128 -29.14 -2.69 4.51
C GLY A 128 -28.45 -4.04 4.68
N LYS A 129 -27.60 -4.48 3.72
CA LYS A 129 -26.81 -5.71 3.84
C LYS A 129 -25.37 -5.35 4.15
N ASP A 130 -25.05 -5.33 5.43
CA ASP A 130 -23.73 -4.99 5.93
C ASP A 130 -22.67 -6.04 5.55
N ILE A 131 -21.46 -5.58 5.23
CA ILE A 131 -20.28 -6.42 5.00
C ILE A 131 -19.27 -6.08 6.09
N LEU A 132 -19.23 -6.90 7.15
CA LEU A 132 -18.46 -6.69 8.37
C LEU A 132 -17.40 -7.82 8.58
N GLY A 133 -16.82 -7.89 9.76
CA GLY A 133 -15.76 -8.87 10.10
C GLY A 133 -14.45 -8.55 9.38
N ASP A 134 -13.92 -9.48 8.58
CA ASP A 134 -12.78 -9.21 7.70
C ASP A 134 -13.14 -8.19 6.60
N GLY A 135 -14.42 -8.10 6.25
CA GLY A 135 -14.93 -7.15 5.28
C GLY A 135 -14.41 -7.41 3.87
N VAL A 136 -14.23 -6.32 3.11
CA VAL A 136 -13.55 -6.35 1.81
C VAL A 136 -12.05 -6.16 2.06
N VAL A 137 -11.27 -7.21 1.82
CA VAL A 137 -9.82 -7.18 1.93
C VAL A 137 -9.21 -6.89 0.56
N VAL A 138 -8.54 -5.75 0.44
CA VAL A 138 -7.79 -5.37 -0.77
C VAL A 138 -6.32 -5.68 -0.54
N GLU A 139 -5.74 -6.54 -1.38
CA GLU A 139 -4.33 -6.91 -1.30
C GLU A 139 -3.45 -5.83 -1.92
N ILE A 140 -2.40 -5.42 -1.20
CA ILE A 140 -1.40 -4.45 -1.63
C ILE A 140 -0.06 -5.17 -1.81
N PRO A 141 0.42 -5.39 -3.05
CA PRO A 141 1.70 -6.05 -3.29
C PRO A 141 2.88 -5.13 -3.00
N GLY A 142 4.04 -5.73 -2.74
CA GLY A 142 5.33 -5.05 -2.77
C GLY A 142 6.01 -4.81 -1.44
N PHE A 143 7.09 -4.04 -1.53
CA PHE A 143 7.94 -3.59 -0.43
C PHE A 143 7.96 -2.07 -0.35
N VAL A 144 8.13 -1.54 0.84
CA VAL A 144 8.53 -0.14 1.03
C VAL A 144 10.04 -0.11 1.04
N VAL A 145 10.65 0.51 0.03
CA VAL A 145 12.09 0.72 -0.11
C VAL A 145 12.39 2.19 0.12
N GLU A 146 13.42 2.48 0.90
CA GLU A 146 13.88 3.84 1.17
C GLU A 146 15.41 3.85 1.22
N VAL A 147 16.05 4.55 0.29
CA VAL A 147 17.51 4.76 0.30
C VAL A 147 17.85 5.80 1.37
N LEU A 148 18.67 5.41 2.33
CA LEU A 148 19.09 6.24 3.45
C LEU A 148 20.44 6.93 3.20
N THR A 149 21.32 6.28 2.44
CA THR A 149 22.66 6.77 2.11
C THR A 149 23.05 6.29 0.72
N PRO A 150 23.63 7.19 -0.13
CA PRO A 150 23.73 8.63 0.04
C PRO A 150 22.35 9.31 -0.04
N ASN A 151 22.24 10.53 0.53
CA ASN A 151 21.01 11.31 0.41
C ASN A 151 20.85 11.88 -1.00
N THR A 152 19.59 12.06 -1.41
CA THR A 152 19.29 12.78 -2.66
C THR A 152 19.95 14.17 -2.66
N HIS A 153 20.58 14.51 -3.81
CA HIS A 153 21.28 15.78 -4.04
C HIS A 153 22.46 16.04 -3.09
N GLN A 154 23.06 15.00 -2.51
CA GLN A 154 24.26 15.12 -1.71
C GLN A 154 25.47 15.44 -2.60
N TYR A 155 26.34 16.34 -2.13
CA TYR A 155 27.65 16.62 -2.74
C TYR A 155 28.74 15.92 -1.95
N ILE A 156 29.59 15.12 -2.61
CA ILE A 156 30.66 14.34 -1.99
C ILE A 156 31.97 14.70 -2.67
N ALA A 157 33.00 15.04 -1.90
CA ALA A 157 34.33 15.27 -2.42
C ALA A 157 34.98 13.94 -2.83
N LEU A 158 35.54 13.85 -4.04
CA LEU A 158 36.13 12.63 -4.57
C LEU A 158 37.26 12.13 -3.66
N GLU A 159 38.10 13.03 -3.16
CA GLU A 159 39.21 12.67 -2.28
C GLU A 159 38.77 11.95 -0.99
N SER A 160 37.56 12.23 -0.50
CA SER A 160 37.01 11.61 0.71
C SER A 160 36.57 10.17 0.52
N ILE A 161 36.27 9.77 -0.71
CA ILE A 161 35.68 8.47 -1.04
C ILE A 161 36.53 7.60 -1.98
N ILE A 162 37.60 8.15 -2.56
CA ILE A 162 38.40 7.44 -3.58
C ILE A 162 39.03 6.15 -3.06
N LYS A 163 39.27 6.05 -1.74
CA LYS A 163 39.84 4.87 -1.08
C LYS A 163 38.80 3.97 -0.45
N THR A 164 37.70 4.53 0.01
CA THR A 164 36.68 3.83 0.81
C THR A 164 35.41 3.53 0.03
N GLY A 165 35.19 4.25 -1.10
CA GLY A 165 33.92 4.21 -1.81
C GLY A 165 32.81 4.95 -1.05
N VAL A 166 31.59 4.80 -1.57
CA VAL A 166 30.34 5.34 -0.97
C VAL A 166 29.53 4.17 -0.45
N LYS A 167 29.13 4.23 0.83
CA LYS A 167 28.18 3.27 1.38
C LYS A 167 26.81 3.53 0.78
N ILE A 168 26.17 2.50 0.26
CA ILE A 168 24.76 2.49 -0.08
C ILE A 168 24.05 1.79 1.07
N GLU A 169 23.05 2.44 1.65
CA GLU A 169 22.22 1.86 2.70
C GLU A 169 20.74 2.12 2.40
N ALA A 170 19.92 1.09 2.47
CA ALA A 170 18.48 1.17 2.28
C ALA A 170 17.73 0.53 3.46
N ASN A 171 16.61 1.12 3.85
CA ASN A 171 15.62 0.50 4.72
C ASN A 171 14.56 -0.15 3.86
N ILE A 172 14.30 -1.44 4.07
CA ILE A 172 13.31 -2.20 3.31
C ILE A 172 12.40 -2.95 4.29
N VAL A 173 11.10 -2.75 4.16
CA VAL A 173 10.08 -3.44 4.96
C VAL A 173 8.95 -3.94 4.06
N MET A 174 8.19 -4.91 4.56
CA MET A 174 6.94 -5.32 3.91
C MET A 174 5.96 -4.14 3.83
N MET A 175 5.03 -4.16 2.90
CA MET A 175 4.04 -3.09 2.72
C MET A 175 3.20 -2.81 3.99
N CYS A 176 3.08 -3.75 4.92
CA CYS A 176 2.48 -3.54 6.25
C CYS A 176 3.42 -2.88 7.28
N GLY A 177 4.67 -2.59 6.92
CA GLY A 177 5.72 -2.18 7.86
C GLY A 177 6.31 -3.34 8.67
N CYS A 178 5.96 -4.57 8.36
CA CYS A 178 6.48 -5.75 9.03
C CYS A 178 7.97 -5.94 8.70
N PRO A 179 8.79 -6.35 9.71
CA PRO A 179 10.24 -6.37 9.57
C PRO A 179 10.73 -7.52 8.69
N ILE A 180 11.80 -7.23 7.93
CA ILE A 180 12.55 -8.20 7.12
C ILE A 180 13.88 -8.46 7.81
N GLU A 181 14.21 -9.73 8.06
CA GLU A 181 15.46 -10.16 8.67
C GLU A 181 15.82 -11.59 8.27
N LYS A 182 17.08 -11.97 8.44
CA LYS A 182 17.52 -13.35 8.16
C LYS A 182 16.79 -14.33 9.05
N GLU A 183 16.31 -15.43 8.46
CA GLU A 183 15.60 -16.52 9.14
C GLU A 183 14.31 -16.07 9.88
N GLY A 184 13.84 -14.85 9.58
CA GLY A 184 12.59 -14.31 10.11
C GLY A 184 11.35 -14.83 9.39
N VAL A 185 10.18 -14.31 9.76
CA VAL A 185 8.91 -14.60 9.05
C VAL A 185 9.01 -14.12 7.62
N TRP A 186 9.64 -12.98 7.41
CA TRP A 186 10.00 -12.41 6.10
C TRP A 186 11.51 -12.47 5.98
N ASP A 187 11.98 -13.61 5.47
CA ASP A 187 13.40 -13.95 5.42
C ASP A 187 14.11 -13.21 4.28
N SER A 188 15.08 -12.36 4.64
CA SER A 188 15.89 -11.64 3.68
C SER A 188 16.72 -12.54 2.75
N ASN A 189 16.99 -13.81 3.14
CA ASN A 189 17.69 -14.76 2.28
C ASN A 189 16.85 -15.18 1.05
N GLN A 190 15.53 -14.96 1.07
CA GLN A 190 14.62 -15.23 -0.05
C GLN A 190 14.44 -14.03 -0.99
N MET A 191 15.17 -12.95 -0.75
CA MET A 191 15.05 -11.71 -1.49
C MET A 191 16.32 -11.42 -2.31
N GLU A 192 16.11 -10.86 -3.48
CA GLU A 192 17.15 -10.17 -4.22
C GLU A 192 17.05 -8.67 -3.97
N VAL A 193 18.12 -8.07 -3.46
CA VAL A 193 18.21 -6.63 -3.28
C VAL A 193 19.46 -6.11 -3.96
N LYS A 194 19.28 -5.20 -4.92
CA LYS A 194 20.39 -4.64 -5.70
C LYS A 194 20.26 -3.13 -5.84
N ALA A 195 21.40 -2.49 -5.99
CA ALA A 195 21.55 -1.12 -6.41
C ALA A 195 22.07 -1.07 -7.85
N LEU A 196 21.27 -0.56 -8.76
CA LEU A 196 21.66 -0.24 -10.12
C LEU A 196 22.20 1.19 -10.14
N VAL A 197 23.43 1.37 -10.59
CA VAL A 197 24.12 2.66 -10.57
C VAL A 197 24.34 3.15 -12.00
N GLU A 198 23.92 4.39 -12.25
CA GLU A 198 24.22 5.14 -13.46
C GLU A 198 25.19 6.29 -13.14
N LYS A 199 26.11 6.57 -14.05
CA LYS A 199 26.97 7.76 -14.04
C LYS A 199 26.71 8.59 -15.29
N ASP A 200 26.38 9.87 -15.12
CA ASP A 200 26.12 10.80 -16.24
C ASP A 200 25.10 10.24 -17.26
N GLY A 201 24.05 9.53 -16.75
CA GLY A 201 22.99 8.94 -17.55
C GLY A 201 23.36 7.65 -18.28
N LYS A 202 24.49 7.01 -17.95
CA LYS A 202 24.92 5.74 -18.52
C LYS A 202 25.08 4.69 -17.43
N ASN A 203 24.73 3.45 -17.74
CA ASN A 203 24.96 2.32 -16.83
C ASN A 203 26.44 2.29 -16.40
N PHE A 204 26.65 2.25 -15.09
CA PHE A 204 27.99 2.24 -14.49
C PHE A 204 28.31 0.90 -13.85
N THR A 205 27.49 0.46 -12.89
CA THR A 205 27.68 -0.81 -12.18
C THR A 205 26.40 -1.26 -11.48
N GLU A 206 26.40 -2.49 -11.00
CA GLU A 206 25.35 -3.05 -10.15
C GLU A 206 25.99 -3.62 -8.87
N ILE A 207 25.32 -3.47 -7.73
CA ILE A 207 25.81 -3.89 -6.42
C ILE A 207 24.71 -4.69 -5.73
N THR A 208 25.03 -5.90 -5.28
CA THR A 208 24.17 -6.65 -4.39
C THR A 208 24.23 -6.06 -2.98
N LEU A 209 23.07 -5.73 -2.41
CA LEU A 209 22.97 -5.27 -1.03
C LEU A 209 22.69 -6.47 -0.11
N THR A 210 23.41 -6.54 1.00
CA THR A 210 23.25 -7.59 2.02
C THR A 210 22.47 -7.08 3.21
N ASN A 211 21.84 -7.97 3.97
CA ASN A 211 21.07 -7.62 5.16
C ASN A 211 21.92 -7.84 6.45
N PRO A 212 22.61 -6.82 6.97
CA PRO A 212 23.41 -6.94 8.19
C PRO A 212 22.57 -6.92 9.47
N LYS A 213 21.42 -6.28 9.44
CA LYS A 213 20.48 -6.18 10.56
C LYS A 213 19.05 -5.98 10.03
N GLN A 214 18.08 -6.16 10.92
CA GLN A 214 16.66 -6.03 10.59
C GLN A 214 16.37 -4.78 9.74
N ASN A 215 15.66 -4.95 8.63
CA ASN A 215 15.22 -3.94 7.67
C ASN A 215 16.35 -3.21 6.92
N THR A 216 17.60 -3.40 7.28
CA THR A 216 18.71 -2.66 6.70
C THR A 216 19.41 -3.51 5.66
N PHE A 217 19.59 -2.95 4.47
CA PHE A 217 20.36 -3.55 3.39
C PHE A 217 21.46 -2.59 2.97
N ASP A 218 22.71 -3.07 2.90
CA ASP A 218 23.83 -2.23 2.54
C ASP A 218 24.84 -2.89 1.60
N GLY A 219 25.63 -2.04 0.96
CA GLY A 219 26.72 -2.41 0.07
C GLY A 219 27.65 -1.23 -0.13
N GLN A 220 28.78 -1.49 -0.80
CA GLN A 220 29.83 -0.49 -1.03
C GLN A 220 29.97 -0.21 -2.54
N LEU A 221 29.88 1.06 -2.92
CA LEU A 221 30.06 1.56 -4.27
C LEU A 221 31.47 2.16 -4.42
N GLU A 222 32.32 1.55 -5.23
CA GLU A 222 33.61 2.14 -5.59
C GLU A 222 33.41 3.28 -6.59
N ILE A 223 33.97 4.45 -6.28
CA ILE A 223 33.95 5.63 -7.16
C ILE A 223 35.38 6.18 -7.31
N LYS A 224 35.80 6.40 -8.54
CA LYS A 224 37.14 6.92 -8.88
C LYS A 224 37.10 8.19 -9.72
N GLU A 225 35.92 8.67 -10.06
CA GLU A 225 35.73 9.80 -10.95
C GLU A 225 34.63 10.74 -10.45
N THR A 226 34.79 12.01 -10.71
CA THR A 226 33.73 13.01 -10.53
C THR A 226 32.59 12.75 -11.52
N GLY A 227 31.39 13.20 -11.17
CA GLY A 227 30.23 13.07 -12.03
C GLY A 227 28.91 13.09 -11.26
N TYR A 228 27.84 12.98 -12.01
CA TYR A 228 26.49 12.83 -11.52
C TYR A 228 26.14 11.34 -11.43
N TYR A 229 25.80 10.87 -10.24
CA TYR A 229 25.46 9.47 -10.00
C TYR A 229 23.99 9.35 -9.64
N GLN A 230 23.32 8.37 -10.24
CA GLN A 230 21.97 7.95 -9.88
C GLN A 230 22.00 6.51 -9.38
N ILE A 231 21.35 6.25 -8.26
CA ILE A 231 21.20 4.91 -7.70
C ILE A 231 19.72 4.54 -7.71
N THR A 232 19.40 3.39 -8.28
CA THR A 232 18.08 2.77 -8.17
C THR A 232 18.23 1.50 -7.32
N VAL A 233 17.71 1.51 -6.09
CA VAL A 233 17.65 0.32 -5.25
C VAL A 233 16.34 -0.38 -5.49
N TYR A 234 16.38 -1.67 -5.79
CA TYR A 234 15.20 -2.50 -5.86
C TYR A 234 15.28 -3.69 -4.90
N ALA A 235 14.10 -4.13 -4.46
CA ALA A 235 13.89 -5.38 -3.75
C ALA A 235 12.93 -6.26 -4.56
N TYR A 236 13.22 -7.56 -4.63
CA TYR A 236 12.43 -8.54 -5.34
C TYR A 236 12.37 -9.86 -4.57
N ASN A 237 11.20 -10.46 -4.48
CA ASN A 237 11.01 -11.82 -3.97
C ASN A 237 10.39 -12.68 -5.06
N ALA A 238 11.13 -13.67 -5.56
CA ALA A 238 10.70 -14.51 -6.68
C ALA A 238 9.49 -15.40 -6.34
N THR A 239 9.34 -15.79 -5.09
CA THR A 239 8.25 -16.68 -4.64
C THR A 239 6.91 -15.94 -4.62
N THR A 240 6.90 -14.70 -4.13
CA THR A 240 5.67 -13.92 -3.96
C THR A 240 5.41 -12.98 -5.14
N GLY A 241 6.44 -12.63 -5.90
CA GLY A 241 6.41 -11.58 -6.91
C GLY A 241 6.31 -10.17 -6.31
N ASN A 242 6.58 -10.02 -5.01
CA ASN A 242 6.67 -8.68 -4.40
C ASN A 242 7.90 -7.94 -4.92
N THR A 243 7.72 -6.66 -5.24
CA THR A 243 8.77 -5.75 -5.70
C THR A 243 8.68 -4.42 -4.96
N GLY A 244 9.79 -3.71 -4.90
CA GLY A 244 9.83 -2.34 -4.39
C GLY A 244 11.04 -1.61 -4.95
N VAL A 245 10.94 -0.29 -5.12
CA VAL A 245 12.01 0.52 -5.72
C VAL A 245 12.07 1.87 -5.03
N ASP A 246 13.30 2.34 -4.82
CA ASP A 246 13.55 3.75 -4.54
C ASP A 246 14.72 4.25 -5.37
N LYS A 247 14.71 5.54 -5.70
CA LYS A 247 15.70 6.16 -6.58
C LYS A 247 16.21 7.47 -6.00
N ILE A 248 17.52 7.60 -5.91
CA ILE A 248 18.20 8.82 -5.48
C ILE A 248 19.31 9.19 -6.46
N ASN A 249 19.79 10.39 -6.35
CA ASN A 249 20.94 10.88 -7.10
C ASN A 249 21.83 11.77 -6.23
N PHE A 250 23.13 11.74 -6.50
CA PHE A 250 24.13 12.54 -5.81
C PHE A 250 25.24 12.96 -6.78
N VAL A 251 26.07 13.88 -6.35
CA VAL A 251 27.14 14.46 -7.16
C VAL A 251 28.48 14.25 -6.49
N VAL A 252 29.44 13.68 -7.25
CA VAL A 252 30.85 13.61 -6.82
C VAL A 252 31.63 14.70 -7.54
N ARG A 253 32.34 15.51 -6.79
CA ARG A 253 33.15 16.63 -7.29
C ARG A 253 34.53 16.67 -6.62
N ASP A 254 35.43 17.45 -7.19
CA ASP A 254 36.73 17.78 -6.58
C ASP A 254 36.59 18.60 -5.32
#